data_ba4c06eff5bbeec0e4aa148c47bb1adc
#
_entry.id   ba4c06eff5bbeec0e4aa148c47bb1adc
#
_cell.length_a   1.000
_cell.length_b   1.000
_cell.length_c   1.000
_cell.angle_alpha   90.00
_cell.angle_beta   90.00
_cell.angle_gamma   90.00
#
_symmetry.space_group_name_H-M   'P 1'
#
loop_
_entity.id
_entity.type
_entity.pdbx_description
1 polymer ?
#
loop_
_entity_poly.entity_id
_entity_poly.type
_entity_poly.pdbx_seq_one_letter_code
_entity_poly.pdbx_strand_id
1 'polypeptide(L)'
;MKSRLLLYLLLLPALLTAQPYAVRQLGIEKGLSNNYVVSIAQDKEGFLWFATEEGLNKFDGTRFITYYKNETKNGYGITGNELNCLLDDPKDSILWIGTQRAGLNAYNYVKDTFTFYRHNEAVPESIITDDVTNVIAAADGNLWVTTYWKGIEYFDKETGHFSHYNTANIPGLVSDNIWTVADGGNGKLYVGHVHNGFSILSIKDKRAKNFVHDPGDRHSLPGNEVRCVYKDLNNNIWVGTNKGLALFNPESENFIQFN
;
A
#
# COMPACT_ATOMS: atom_id res chain seq x y z
N MET A 1 56.46 12.58 -41.80
CA MET A 1 56.17 13.13 -40.47
C MET A 1 54.71 13.60 -40.36
N LYS A 2 53.70 12.75 -40.63
CA LYS A 2 52.27 13.17 -40.54
C LYS A 2 51.33 12.12 -39.89
N SER A 3 51.85 11.14 -39.16
CA SER A 3 50.99 10.05 -38.59
C SER A 3 51.04 9.90 -37.06
N ARG A 4 51.61 10.85 -36.31
CA ARG A 4 51.68 10.76 -34.84
C ARG A 4 50.78 11.72 -34.08
N LEU A 5 49.99 12.57 -34.76
CA LEU A 5 49.12 13.56 -34.13
C LEU A 5 47.67 13.03 -33.91
N LEU A 6 47.30 11.91 -34.50
CA LEU A 6 45.95 11.36 -34.43
C LEU A 6 45.70 10.44 -33.24
N LEU A 7 46.76 10.04 -32.51
CA LEU A 7 46.64 9.08 -31.40
C LEU A 7 46.43 9.74 -30.04
N TYR A 8 46.58 11.04 -29.88
CA TYR A 8 46.35 11.74 -28.62
C TYR A 8 44.95 12.30 -28.43
N LEU A 9 44.09 12.26 -29.44
CA LEU A 9 42.71 12.73 -29.34
C LEU A 9 41.73 11.66 -28.86
N LEU A 10 42.17 10.39 -28.73
CA LEU A 10 41.37 9.27 -28.30
C LEU A 10 41.52 8.90 -26.81
N LEU A 11 42.31 9.67 -26.07
CA LEU A 11 42.55 9.47 -24.63
C LEU A 11 42.13 10.68 -23.78
N LEU A 12 41.10 11.43 -24.22
CA LEU A 12 40.35 12.23 -23.27
C LEU A 12 39.49 11.26 -22.45
N PRO A 13 39.84 10.95 -21.19
CA PRO A 13 38.90 10.29 -20.32
C PRO A 13 37.70 11.22 -20.29
N ALA A 14 36.55 10.72 -20.72
CA ALA A 14 35.29 11.33 -20.39
C ALA A 14 35.25 11.32 -18.86
N LEU A 15 35.59 12.44 -18.25
CA LEU A 15 35.31 12.72 -16.87
C LEU A 15 33.79 12.80 -16.75
N LEU A 16 33.15 11.61 -16.80
CA LEU A 16 31.81 11.41 -16.29
C LEU A 16 31.94 11.67 -14.79
N THR A 17 31.91 12.94 -14.41
CA THR A 17 31.62 13.31 -13.04
C THR A 17 30.21 12.79 -12.79
N ALA A 18 30.10 11.64 -12.11
CA ALA A 18 28.86 11.23 -11.51
C ALA A 18 28.42 12.43 -10.65
N GLN A 19 27.30 13.05 -11.01
CA GLN A 19 26.75 14.10 -10.17
C GLN A 19 26.47 13.48 -8.82
N PRO A 20 27.07 13.96 -7.72
CA PRO A 20 26.75 13.44 -6.41
C PRO A 20 25.27 13.70 -6.19
N TYR A 21 24.48 12.65 -5.96
CA TYR A 21 23.11 12.80 -5.53
C TYR A 21 23.10 13.57 -4.22
N ALA A 22 22.52 14.77 -4.23
CA ALA A 22 22.30 15.52 -3.01
C ALA A 22 21.15 14.83 -2.24
N VAL A 23 21.48 14.10 -1.20
CA VAL A 23 20.49 13.54 -0.27
C VAL A 23 20.06 14.63 0.70
N ARG A 24 18.77 14.92 0.76
CA ARG A 24 18.16 15.82 1.73
C ARG A 24 17.33 15.03 2.71
N GLN A 25 17.67 15.11 3.98
CA GLN A 25 16.87 14.53 5.05
C GLN A 25 15.71 15.48 5.41
N LEU A 26 14.51 14.93 5.51
CA LEU A 26 13.31 15.62 5.96
C LEU A 26 12.82 14.91 7.23
N GLY A 27 12.82 15.61 8.34
CA GLY A 27 12.41 15.08 9.64
C GLY A 27 11.64 16.11 10.45
N ILE A 28 11.44 15.83 11.73
CA ILE A 28 10.72 16.72 12.66
C ILE A 28 11.35 18.12 12.73
N GLU A 29 12.65 18.23 12.55
CA GLU A 29 13.39 19.51 12.52
C GLU A 29 13.04 20.36 11.28
N LYS A 30 12.36 19.79 10.29
CA LYS A 30 11.84 20.46 9.08
C LYS A 30 10.34 20.60 9.08
N GLY A 31 9.66 20.18 10.17
CA GLY A 31 8.22 20.33 10.35
C GLY A 31 7.40 19.06 10.08
N LEU A 32 8.05 17.91 9.86
CA LEU A 32 7.34 16.63 9.83
C LEU A 32 6.81 16.32 11.25
N SER A 33 5.60 15.78 11.37
CA SER A 33 4.98 15.54 12.68
C SER A 33 5.68 14.44 13.49
N ASN A 34 6.20 13.41 12.81
CA ASN A 34 6.94 12.30 13.42
C ASN A 34 7.90 11.68 12.41
N ASN A 35 9.09 11.25 12.86
CA ASN A 35 10.09 10.61 12.00
C ASN A 35 9.73 9.18 11.58
N TYR A 36 8.74 8.56 12.22
CA TYR A 36 8.25 7.25 11.82
C TYR A 36 7.19 7.41 10.71
N VAL A 37 7.67 7.39 9.47
CA VAL A 37 6.83 7.46 8.26
C VAL A 37 6.42 6.05 7.86
N VAL A 38 5.12 5.78 7.85
CA VAL A 38 4.56 4.45 7.52
C VAL A 38 4.12 4.35 6.06
N SER A 39 3.73 5.47 5.45
CA SER A 39 3.29 5.50 4.05
C SER A 39 3.55 6.85 3.41
N ILE A 40 3.80 6.84 2.11
CA ILE A 40 4.01 8.04 1.30
C ILE A 40 3.15 7.92 0.04
N ALA A 41 2.46 9.01 -0.31
CA ALA A 41 1.72 9.12 -1.56
C ALA A 41 2.06 10.46 -2.25
N GLN A 42 1.88 10.51 -3.56
CA GLN A 42 1.96 11.76 -4.32
C GLN A 42 0.60 12.01 -4.96
N ASP A 43 0.03 13.19 -4.75
CA ASP A 43 -1.21 13.58 -5.39
C ASP A 43 -0.98 14.07 -6.84
N LYS A 44 -2.06 14.22 -7.59
CA LYS A 44 -2.01 14.66 -9.00
C LYS A 44 -1.46 16.08 -9.20
N GLU A 45 -1.39 16.88 -8.13
CA GLU A 45 -0.83 18.24 -8.14
C GLU A 45 0.68 18.22 -7.85
N GLY A 46 1.22 17.03 -7.49
CA GLY A 46 2.65 16.81 -7.22
C GLY A 46 3.05 17.00 -5.77
N PHE A 47 2.11 17.29 -4.85
CA PHE A 47 2.41 17.33 -3.43
C PHE A 47 2.68 15.93 -2.89
N LEU A 48 3.63 15.83 -1.97
CA LEU A 48 3.91 14.58 -1.25
C LEU A 48 3.13 14.55 0.07
N TRP A 49 2.51 13.41 0.32
CA TRP A 49 1.77 13.13 1.55
C TRP A 49 2.49 12.07 2.35
N PHE A 50 2.63 12.30 3.64
CA PHE A 50 3.32 11.41 4.57
C PHE A 50 2.36 11.02 5.70
N ALA A 51 2.06 9.74 5.80
CA ALA A 51 1.40 9.18 6.97
C ALA A 51 2.45 8.85 8.03
N THR A 52 2.20 9.29 9.24
CA THR A 52 3.07 9.02 10.40
C THR A 52 2.26 8.47 11.57
N GLU A 53 2.93 8.06 12.64
CA GLU A 53 2.26 7.72 13.91
C GLU A 53 1.65 8.94 14.62
N GLU A 54 1.95 10.18 14.16
CA GLU A 54 1.46 11.42 14.77
C GLU A 54 0.89 12.40 13.74
N GLY A 55 0.07 11.89 12.82
CA GLY A 55 -0.69 12.72 11.90
C GLY A 55 -0.33 12.58 10.44
N LEU A 56 -1.11 13.28 9.60
CA LEU A 56 -0.94 13.37 8.16
C LEU A 56 -0.18 14.64 7.80
N ASN A 57 0.82 14.53 6.95
CA ASN A 57 1.64 15.67 6.54
C ASN A 57 1.59 15.85 5.03
N LYS A 58 1.31 17.06 4.57
CA LYS A 58 1.43 17.50 3.17
C LYS A 58 2.72 18.28 3.01
N PHE A 59 3.53 17.94 2.01
CA PHE A 59 4.79 18.63 1.70
C PHE A 59 4.72 19.28 0.31
N ASP A 60 4.98 20.59 0.25
CA ASP A 60 4.92 21.39 -0.98
C ASP A 60 6.30 21.55 -1.67
N GLY A 61 7.31 20.78 -1.24
CA GLY A 61 8.71 20.90 -1.69
C GLY A 61 9.56 21.79 -0.79
N THR A 62 8.94 22.61 0.08
CA THR A 62 9.61 23.57 0.98
C THR A 62 9.22 23.39 2.43
N ARG A 63 7.95 23.20 2.73
CA ARG A 63 7.40 23.13 4.09
C ARG A 63 6.36 22.02 4.20
N PHE A 64 6.13 21.59 5.46
CA PHE A 64 5.05 20.69 5.83
C PHE A 64 3.83 21.47 6.33
N ILE A 65 2.65 20.95 5.98
CA ILE A 65 1.37 21.28 6.59
C ILE A 65 0.88 19.99 7.24
N THR A 66 0.59 20.03 8.55
CA THR A 66 0.19 18.85 9.29
C THR A 66 -1.28 18.88 9.63
N TYR A 67 -1.95 17.74 9.45
CA TYR A 67 -3.33 17.49 9.82
C TYR A 67 -3.34 16.51 10.98
N TYR A 68 -3.94 16.93 12.08
CA TYR A 68 -4.09 16.12 13.28
C TYR A 68 -5.53 15.65 13.44
N LYS A 69 -5.71 14.69 14.36
CA LYS A 69 -7.04 14.32 14.83
C LYS A 69 -7.78 15.57 15.26
N ASN A 70 -8.94 15.77 14.63
CA ASN A 70 -9.77 16.89 15.00
C ASN A 70 -10.60 16.55 16.25
N GLU A 71 -10.30 17.22 17.34
CA GLU A 71 -11.09 17.18 18.57
C GLU A 71 -12.19 18.23 18.61
N THR A 72 -12.26 19.11 17.61
CA THR A 72 -13.25 20.17 17.52
C THR A 72 -14.50 19.74 16.77
N LYS A 73 -15.65 20.30 17.14
CA LYS A 73 -16.97 20.00 16.55
C LYS A 73 -17.11 20.34 15.06
N ASN A 74 -16.10 20.92 14.43
CA ASN A 74 -16.16 21.42 13.05
C ASN A 74 -15.82 20.36 11.99
N GLY A 75 -15.48 19.11 12.40
CA GLY A 75 -15.24 18.00 11.46
C GLY A 75 -14.04 18.16 10.52
N TYR A 76 -13.16 19.14 10.75
CA TYR A 76 -11.99 19.37 9.93
C TYR A 76 -10.76 18.65 10.52
N GLY A 77 -10.29 17.62 9.83
CA GLY A 77 -9.15 16.82 10.26
C GLY A 77 -9.40 15.32 10.12
N ILE A 78 -8.39 14.55 10.47
CA ILE A 78 -8.44 13.08 10.49
C ILE A 78 -9.08 12.56 11.78
N THR A 79 -9.56 11.32 11.77
CA THR A 79 -10.22 10.70 12.93
C THR A 79 -9.26 10.16 13.97
N GLY A 80 -7.98 9.93 13.62
CA GLY A 80 -6.92 9.45 14.50
C GLY A 80 -5.55 9.86 13.99
N ASN A 81 -4.57 10.04 14.88
CA ASN A 81 -3.21 10.46 14.51
C ASN A 81 -2.33 9.28 14.07
N GLU A 82 -2.59 8.07 14.57
CA GLU A 82 -1.83 6.87 14.20
C GLU A 82 -2.31 6.38 12.83
N LEU A 83 -1.51 6.65 11.79
CA LEU A 83 -1.86 6.30 10.41
C LEU A 83 -1.10 5.05 9.98
N ASN A 84 -1.71 4.25 9.11
CA ASN A 84 -1.13 3.01 8.60
C ASN A 84 -0.84 3.04 7.10
N CYS A 85 -1.69 3.69 6.30
CA CYS A 85 -1.53 3.69 4.85
C CYS A 85 -2.15 4.92 4.19
N LEU A 86 -1.67 5.23 2.99
CA LEU A 86 -2.21 6.25 2.09
C LEU A 86 -2.42 5.65 0.70
N LEU A 87 -3.48 6.11 0.04
CA LEU A 87 -3.73 5.86 -1.38
C LEU A 87 -4.23 7.16 -2.01
N ASP A 88 -3.53 7.68 -3.02
CA ASP A 88 -4.07 8.74 -3.86
C ASP A 88 -5.05 8.17 -4.89
N ASP A 89 -6.21 8.77 -4.98
CA ASP A 89 -7.23 8.51 -6.00
C ASP A 89 -7.39 9.76 -6.87
N PRO A 90 -6.56 9.89 -7.91
CA PRO A 90 -6.51 11.10 -8.73
C PRO A 90 -7.79 11.35 -9.52
N LYS A 91 -8.59 10.30 -9.81
CA LYS A 91 -9.86 10.40 -10.52
C LYS A 91 -10.87 11.18 -9.70
N ASP A 92 -11.00 10.87 -8.42
CA ASP A 92 -11.96 11.50 -7.53
C ASP A 92 -11.35 12.67 -6.71
N SER A 93 -10.02 12.90 -6.86
CA SER A 93 -9.25 13.90 -6.10
C SER A 93 -9.32 13.65 -4.59
N ILE A 94 -9.22 12.38 -4.21
CA ILE A 94 -9.32 11.93 -2.83
C ILE A 94 -8.01 11.26 -2.43
N LEU A 95 -7.47 11.66 -1.29
CA LEU A 95 -6.46 10.91 -0.56
C LEU A 95 -7.18 10.03 0.48
N TRP A 96 -7.10 8.71 0.30
CA TRP A 96 -7.58 7.74 1.26
C TRP A 96 -6.53 7.49 2.33
N ILE A 97 -6.96 7.45 3.59
CA ILE A 97 -6.08 7.40 4.75
C ILE A 97 -6.60 6.31 5.70
N GLY A 98 -5.86 5.22 5.80
CA GLY A 98 -6.14 4.17 6.78
C GLY A 98 -5.52 4.52 8.12
N THR A 99 -6.27 4.34 9.20
CA THR A 99 -5.85 4.66 10.56
C THR A 99 -5.82 3.42 11.45
N GLN A 100 -5.02 3.47 12.48
CA GLN A 100 -5.08 2.53 13.57
C GLN A 100 -6.24 2.92 14.51
N ARG A 101 -7.26 2.07 14.60
CA ARG A 101 -8.40 2.21 15.52
C ARG A 101 -9.29 3.44 15.33
N ALA A 102 -9.25 4.09 14.15
CA ALA A 102 -10.09 5.26 13.90
C ALA A 102 -10.78 5.25 12.52
N GLY A 103 -10.76 4.09 11.83
CA GLY A 103 -11.46 3.86 10.58
C GLY A 103 -10.72 4.32 9.34
N LEU A 104 -11.45 4.39 8.22
CA LEU A 104 -10.98 4.88 6.93
C LEU A 104 -11.38 6.34 6.77
N ASN A 105 -10.43 7.22 6.43
CA ASN A 105 -10.67 8.62 6.13
C ASN A 105 -10.48 8.87 4.63
N ALA A 106 -11.26 9.81 4.09
CA ALA A 106 -11.18 10.33 2.74
C ALA A 106 -10.98 11.84 2.80
N TYR A 107 -9.85 12.34 2.34
CA TYR A 107 -9.59 13.77 2.20
C TYR A 107 -9.73 14.18 0.74
N ASN A 108 -10.76 14.98 0.44
CA ASN A 108 -10.89 15.60 -0.86
C ASN A 108 -10.04 16.87 -0.90
N TYR A 109 -8.92 16.83 -1.60
CA TYR A 109 -7.94 17.91 -1.61
C TYR A 109 -8.29 19.07 -2.55
N VAL A 110 -9.37 18.94 -3.36
CA VAL A 110 -9.94 20.05 -4.15
C VAL A 110 -10.97 20.82 -3.33
N LYS A 111 -11.81 20.11 -2.57
CA LYS A 111 -12.86 20.70 -1.72
C LYS A 111 -12.37 21.08 -0.33
N ASP A 112 -11.17 20.59 0.03
CA ASP A 112 -10.58 20.74 1.37
C ASP A 112 -11.53 20.21 2.47
N THR A 113 -12.03 18.97 2.29
CA THR A 113 -12.99 18.34 3.19
C THR A 113 -12.61 16.92 3.53
N PHE A 114 -12.92 16.52 4.77
CA PHE A 114 -12.76 15.14 5.25
C PHE A 114 -14.10 14.44 5.34
N THR A 115 -14.12 13.17 4.95
CA THR A 115 -15.20 12.22 5.18
C THR A 115 -14.58 10.98 5.84
N PHE A 116 -15.32 10.29 6.70
CA PHE A 116 -14.81 9.14 7.42
C PHE A 116 -15.83 8.03 7.51
N TYR A 117 -15.31 6.80 7.48
CA TYR A 117 -16.05 5.56 7.54
C TYR A 117 -15.56 4.77 8.75
N ARG A 118 -16.48 4.50 9.67
CA ARG A 118 -16.20 3.85 10.93
C ARG A 118 -17.10 2.63 11.13
N HIS A 119 -16.61 1.70 11.94
CA HIS A 119 -17.40 0.56 12.38
C HIS A 119 -18.65 1.01 13.14
N ASN A 120 -19.78 0.39 12.79
CA ASN A 120 -21.05 0.60 13.47
C ASN A 120 -21.81 -0.74 13.53
N GLU A 121 -21.93 -1.32 14.71
CA GLU A 121 -22.62 -2.60 14.91
C GLU A 121 -24.08 -2.60 14.43
N ALA A 122 -24.74 -1.45 14.38
CA ALA A 122 -26.10 -1.31 13.90
C ALA A 122 -26.21 -1.25 12.37
N VAL A 123 -25.09 -1.13 11.65
CA VAL A 123 -25.02 -1.01 10.19
C VAL A 123 -24.13 -2.11 9.62
N PRO A 124 -24.73 -3.25 9.18
CA PRO A 124 -23.96 -4.39 8.67
C PRO A 124 -23.01 -4.06 7.51
N GLU A 125 -23.34 -3.05 6.71
CA GLU A 125 -22.54 -2.59 5.58
C GLU A 125 -21.47 -1.55 5.98
N SER A 126 -21.30 -1.27 7.28
CA SER A 126 -20.17 -0.46 7.75
C SER A 126 -18.86 -1.26 7.72
N ILE A 127 -17.71 -0.60 7.73
CA ILE A 127 -16.42 -1.28 7.87
C ILE A 127 -16.44 -2.21 9.12
N ILE A 128 -15.90 -3.42 8.99
CA ILE A 128 -15.99 -4.43 10.05
C ILE A 128 -15.20 -4.09 11.33
N THR A 129 -14.21 -3.22 11.20
CA THR A 129 -13.40 -2.69 12.32
C THR A 129 -12.79 -1.34 11.95
N ASP A 130 -12.48 -0.53 12.94
CA ASP A 130 -11.79 0.76 12.75
C ASP A 130 -10.27 0.62 12.53
N ASP A 131 -9.72 -0.59 12.58
CA ASP A 131 -8.29 -0.84 12.39
C ASP A 131 -7.99 -1.16 10.92
N VAL A 132 -7.67 -0.13 10.13
CA VAL A 132 -7.34 -0.24 8.70
C VAL A 132 -5.83 -0.43 8.55
N THR A 133 -5.40 -1.52 7.89
CA THR A 133 -3.98 -1.82 7.69
C THR A 133 -3.47 -1.41 6.31
N ASN A 134 -4.29 -1.54 5.27
CA ASN A 134 -3.93 -1.12 3.92
C ASN A 134 -5.17 -0.74 3.09
N VAL A 135 -4.96 0.08 2.07
CA VAL A 135 -5.99 0.48 1.07
C VAL A 135 -5.36 0.45 -0.30
N ILE A 136 -6.02 -0.20 -1.25
CA ILE A 136 -5.61 -0.21 -2.66
C ILE A 136 -6.82 0.06 -3.56
N ALA A 137 -6.56 0.57 -4.77
CA ALA A 137 -7.58 0.69 -5.80
C ALA A 137 -7.98 -0.68 -6.34
N ALA A 138 -9.27 -0.92 -6.47
CA ALA A 138 -9.82 -2.06 -7.18
C ALA A 138 -9.86 -1.78 -8.70
N ALA A 139 -9.88 -2.84 -9.51
CA ALA A 139 -9.87 -2.72 -10.97
C ALA A 139 -11.09 -1.98 -11.54
N ASP A 140 -12.20 -1.95 -10.83
CA ASP A 140 -13.44 -1.25 -11.18
C ASP A 140 -13.50 0.20 -10.69
N GLY A 141 -12.46 0.66 -9.99
CA GLY A 141 -12.33 2.01 -9.46
C GLY A 141 -12.85 2.19 -8.04
N ASN A 142 -13.37 1.15 -7.40
CA ASN A 142 -13.67 1.08 -5.98
C ASN A 142 -12.39 0.78 -5.16
N LEU A 143 -12.52 0.34 -3.90
CA LEU A 143 -11.36 0.08 -3.06
C LEU A 143 -11.38 -1.34 -2.48
N TRP A 144 -10.20 -1.91 -2.32
CA TRP A 144 -9.94 -3.00 -1.40
C TRP A 144 -9.27 -2.44 -0.15
N VAL A 145 -9.81 -2.78 1.00
CA VAL A 145 -9.32 -2.33 2.31
C VAL A 145 -8.98 -3.57 3.13
N THR A 146 -7.78 -3.65 3.67
CA THR A 146 -7.45 -4.70 4.63
C THR A 146 -7.57 -4.16 6.05
N THR A 147 -7.95 -5.05 6.94
CA THR A 147 -8.20 -4.72 8.35
C THR A 147 -7.45 -5.66 9.28
N TYR A 148 -7.13 -5.16 10.46
CA TYR A 148 -6.40 -5.93 11.45
C TYR A 148 -7.30 -7.03 12.03
N TRP A 149 -6.95 -8.31 11.82
CA TRP A 149 -7.64 -9.50 12.32
C TRP A 149 -9.11 -9.67 11.87
N LYS A 150 -9.57 -8.96 10.83
CA LYS A 150 -10.96 -9.03 10.36
C LYS A 150 -11.10 -9.32 8.86
N GLY A 151 -9.99 -9.49 8.15
CA GLY A 151 -9.98 -9.86 6.74
C GLY A 151 -9.89 -8.67 5.80
N ILE A 152 -10.59 -8.79 4.68
CA ILE A 152 -10.57 -7.84 3.55
C ILE A 152 -11.96 -7.26 3.39
N GLU A 153 -12.03 -5.98 3.10
CA GLU A 153 -13.23 -5.23 2.79
C GLU A 153 -13.21 -4.78 1.32
N TYR A 154 -14.31 -4.92 0.63
CA TYR A 154 -14.55 -4.22 -0.62
C TYR A 154 -15.41 -3.01 -0.32
N PHE A 155 -14.92 -1.83 -0.62
CA PHE A 155 -15.61 -0.56 -0.40
C PHE A 155 -16.13 0.00 -1.71
N ASP A 156 -17.45 0.07 -1.82
CA ASP A 156 -18.17 0.73 -2.91
C ASP A 156 -18.25 2.23 -2.63
N LYS A 157 -17.55 3.01 -3.45
CA LYS A 157 -17.46 4.47 -3.27
C LYS A 157 -18.76 5.21 -3.57
N GLU A 158 -19.63 4.64 -4.41
CA GLU A 158 -20.91 5.24 -4.78
C GLU A 158 -21.92 5.14 -3.63
N THR A 159 -22.01 3.98 -3.01
CA THR A 159 -22.96 3.73 -1.92
C THR A 159 -22.38 4.02 -0.54
N GLY A 160 -21.06 4.01 -0.39
CA GLY A 160 -20.36 4.09 0.89
C GLY A 160 -20.43 2.81 1.72
N HIS A 161 -20.81 1.68 1.11
CA HIS A 161 -20.98 0.39 1.77
C HIS A 161 -19.74 -0.50 1.66
N PHE A 162 -19.55 -1.32 2.69
CA PHE A 162 -18.52 -2.34 2.73
C PHE A 162 -19.10 -3.73 2.56
N SER A 163 -18.39 -4.58 1.81
CA SER A 163 -18.63 -6.01 1.71
C SER A 163 -17.45 -6.77 2.31
N HIS A 164 -17.71 -7.74 3.17
CA HIS A 164 -16.72 -8.40 4.00
C HIS A 164 -16.24 -9.71 3.39
N TYR A 165 -14.93 -9.94 3.38
CA TYR A 165 -14.27 -11.17 2.91
C TYR A 165 -13.33 -11.67 4.00
N ASN A 166 -13.73 -12.76 4.68
CA ASN A 166 -13.01 -13.32 5.81
C ASN A 166 -13.13 -14.84 5.86
N THR A 167 -12.48 -15.48 6.82
CA THR A 167 -12.47 -16.93 6.95
C THR A 167 -13.84 -17.54 7.20
N ALA A 168 -14.81 -16.78 7.72
CA ALA A 168 -16.17 -17.25 7.96
C ALA A 168 -17.00 -17.39 6.67
N ASN A 169 -16.66 -16.61 5.62
CA ASN A 169 -17.44 -16.60 4.39
C ASN A 169 -16.62 -16.92 3.11
N ILE A 170 -15.31 -17.12 3.23
CA ILE A 170 -14.42 -17.47 2.12
C ILE A 170 -13.72 -18.80 2.39
N PRO A 171 -14.25 -19.93 1.89
CA PRO A 171 -13.59 -21.22 1.99
C PRO A 171 -12.17 -21.19 1.41
N GLY A 172 -11.21 -21.72 2.16
CA GLY A 172 -9.79 -21.76 1.78
C GLY A 172 -9.00 -20.52 2.15
N LEU A 173 -9.61 -19.43 2.60
CA LEU A 173 -8.90 -18.33 3.25
C LEU A 173 -8.46 -18.80 4.64
N VAL A 174 -7.17 -18.78 4.90
CA VAL A 174 -6.57 -19.46 6.06
C VAL A 174 -6.45 -18.57 7.30
N SER A 175 -6.58 -17.27 7.13
CA SER A 175 -6.44 -16.30 8.22
C SER A 175 -7.06 -14.96 7.85
N ASP A 176 -7.68 -14.31 8.81
CA ASP A 176 -8.17 -12.92 8.72
C ASP A 176 -7.09 -11.90 9.07
N ASN A 177 -5.92 -12.38 9.50
CA ASN A 177 -4.77 -11.53 9.77
C ASN A 177 -3.99 -11.26 8.48
N ILE A 178 -4.45 -10.25 7.75
CA ILE A 178 -3.97 -9.90 6.42
C ILE A 178 -3.19 -8.60 6.50
N TRP A 179 -1.97 -8.61 5.98
CA TRP A 179 -1.10 -7.43 5.97
C TRP A 179 -1.26 -6.62 4.70
N THR A 180 -1.37 -7.29 3.56
CA THR A 180 -1.31 -6.66 2.26
C THR A 180 -2.13 -7.41 1.23
N VAL A 181 -2.67 -6.69 0.27
CA VAL A 181 -3.34 -7.25 -0.91
C VAL A 181 -2.86 -6.55 -2.17
N ALA A 182 -2.97 -7.25 -3.31
CA ALA A 182 -2.83 -6.66 -4.63
C ALA A 182 -3.97 -7.14 -5.54
N ASP A 183 -4.58 -6.24 -6.29
CA ASP A 183 -5.60 -6.59 -7.27
C ASP A 183 -4.95 -7.22 -8.50
N GLY A 184 -5.20 -8.51 -8.67
CA GLY A 184 -4.71 -9.28 -9.81
C GLY A 184 -5.42 -8.95 -11.11
N GLY A 185 -6.57 -8.28 -11.05
CA GLY A 185 -7.53 -8.16 -12.15
C GLY A 185 -8.32 -9.45 -12.35
N ASN A 186 -9.31 -9.42 -13.24
CA ASN A 186 -10.17 -10.56 -13.57
C ASN A 186 -10.83 -11.24 -12.35
N GLY A 187 -11.11 -10.45 -11.29
CA GLY A 187 -11.76 -10.93 -10.07
C GLY A 187 -10.84 -11.76 -9.17
N LYS A 188 -9.53 -11.57 -9.24
CA LYS A 188 -8.56 -12.21 -8.33
C LYS A 188 -7.90 -11.18 -7.45
N LEU A 189 -7.77 -11.51 -6.15
CA LEU A 189 -6.90 -10.81 -5.21
C LEU A 189 -5.74 -11.70 -4.80
N TYR A 190 -4.57 -11.13 -4.74
CA TYR A 190 -3.38 -11.72 -4.15
C TYR A 190 -3.24 -11.21 -2.73
N VAL A 191 -3.21 -12.12 -1.76
CA VAL A 191 -3.34 -11.83 -0.34
C VAL A 191 -2.10 -12.26 0.41
N GLY A 192 -1.46 -11.35 1.11
CA GLY A 192 -0.33 -11.61 1.99
C GLY A 192 -0.76 -11.68 3.45
N HIS A 193 -0.54 -12.85 4.08
CA HIS A 193 -0.87 -13.07 5.50
C HIS A 193 0.33 -12.77 6.40
N VAL A 194 0.04 -12.37 7.64
CA VAL A 194 1.09 -12.07 8.63
C VAL A 194 1.94 -13.30 8.96
N HIS A 195 1.35 -14.51 9.02
CA HIS A 195 2.06 -15.74 9.36
C HIS A 195 1.66 -16.96 8.52
N ASN A 196 0.68 -16.84 7.65
CA ASN A 196 0.05 -17.97 6.96
C ASN A 196 0.36 -18.03 5.46
N GLY A 197 1.43 -17.35 5.01
CA GLY A 197 1.87 -17.37 3.63
C GLY A 197 1.08 -16.44 2.73
N PHE A 198 0.81 -16.91 1.53
CA PHE A 198 0.20 -16.15 0.43
C PHE A 198 -1.04 -16.86 -0.07
N SER A 199 -2.11 -16.13 -0.36
CA SER A 199 -3.34 -16.70 -0.92
C SER A 199 -3.73 -16.01 -2.22
N ILE A 200 -4.39 -16.76 -3.11
CA ILE A 200 -5.14 -16.22 -4.24
C ILE A 200 -6.62 -16.35 -3.89
N LEU A 201 -7.30 -15.23 -3.80
CA LEU A 201 -8.74 -15.16 -3.58
C LEU A 201 -9.45 -14.91 -4.91
N SER A 202 -10.32 -15.82 -5.34
CA SER A 202 -11.29 -15.60 -6.42
C SER A 202 -12.53 -14.91 -5.85
N ILE A 203 -12.78 -13.69 -6.27
CA ILE A 203 -13.93 -12.89 -5.83
C ILE A 203 -15.22 -13.50 -6.34
N LYS A 204 -15.22 -13.93 -7.61
CA LYS A 204 -16.40 -14.54 -8.27
C LYS A 204 -16.82 -15.84 -7.60
N ASP A 205 -15.86 -16.72 -7.31
CA ASP A 205 -16.13 -18.06 -6.78
C ASP A 205 -16.21 -18.06 -5.25
N LYS A 206 -15.86 -16.93 -4.61
CA LYS A 206 -15.75 -16.78 -3.15
C LYS A 206 -14.93 -17.90 -2.54
N ARG A 207 -13.73 -18.15 -3.08
CA ARG A 207 -12.81 -19.20 -2.64
C ARG A 207 -11.38 -18.70 -2.68
N ALA A 208 -10.57 -19.20 -1.76
CA ALA A 208 -9.14 -18.91 -1.74
C ALA A 208 -8.32 -20.22 -1.85
N LYS A 209 -7.12 -20.09 -2.45
CA LYS A 209 -6.07 -21.11 -2.46
C LYS A 209 -4.84 -20.54 -1.77
N ASN A 210 -4.32 -21.26 -0.79
CA ASN A 210 -3.18 -20.82 0.00
C ASN A 210 -1.86 -21.50 -0.44
N PHE A 211 -0.77 -20.76 -0.31
CA PHE A 211 0.61 -21.17 -0.61
C PHE A 211 1.47 -20.83 0.59
N VAL A 212 2.27 -21.81 1.02
CA VAL A 212 3.15 -21.69 2.18
C VAL A 212 4.59 -22.04 1.82
N HIS A 213 5.51 -21.66 2.68
CA HIS A 213 6.90 -22.08 2.58
C HIS A 213 7.03 -23.59 2.83
N ASP A 214 7.73 -24.28 1.94
CA ASP A 214 8.18 -25.65 2.10
C ASP A 214 9.72 -25.69 1.96
N PRO A 215 10.46 -26.04 3.03
CA PRO A 215 11.92 -26.13 2.97
C PRO A 215 12.47 -27.15 1.95
N GLY A 216 11.64 -28.13 1.58
CA GLY A 216 11.98 -29.15 0.58
C GLY A 216 11.72 -28.73 -0.87
N ASP A 217 11.01 -27.65 -1.08
CA ASP A 217 10.64 -27.13 -2.41
C ASP A 217 11.15 -25.71 -2.65
N ARG A 218 12.20 -25.59 -3.47
CA ARG A 218 12.77 -24.30 -3.88
C ARG A 218 11.82 -23.40 -4.69
N HIS A 219 10.70 -23.95 -5.16
CA HIS A 219 9.66 -23.24 -5.89
C HIS A 219 8.48 -22.86 -4.99
N SER A 220 8.55 -23.13 -3.72
CA SER A 220 7.61 -22.65 -2.72
C SER A 220 7.88 -21.20 -2.33
N LEU A 221 7.04 -20.63 -1.47
CA LEU A 221 7.24 -19.29 -0.91
C LEU A 221 8.54 -19.24 -0.05
N PRO A 222 9.35 -18.17 -0.09
CA PRO A 222 10.56 -18.07 0.75
C PRO A 222 10.31 -18.14 2.25
N GLY A 223 9.18 -17.58 2.70
CA GLY A 223 8.77 -17.55 4.10
C GLY A 223 7.28 -17.25 4.26
N ASN A 224 6.70 -17.65 5.38
CA ASN A 224 5.26 -17.54 5.61
C ASN A 224 4.78 -16.17 6.13
N GLU A 225 5.68 -15.28 6.49
CA GLU A 225 5.37 -13.91 6.88
C GLU A 225 5.48 -13.01 5.65
N VAL A 226 4.33 -12.73 5.00
CA VAL A 226 4.28 -11.90 3.80
C VAL A 226 4.12 -10.43 4.19
N ARG A 227 5.12 -9.63 3.85
CA ARG A 227 5.17 -8.19 4.18
C ARG A 227 4.60 -7.30 3.10
N CYS A 228 4.73 -7.72 1.85
CA CYS A 228 4.29 -6.95 0.70
C CYS A 228 3.88 -7.89 -0.44
N VAL A 229 2.77 -7.55 -1.09
CA VAL A 229 2.41 -8.12 -2.40
C VAL A 229 2.26 -6.94 -3.36
N TYR A 230 2.95 -7.00 -4.48
CA TYR A 230 2.96 -5.92 -5.45
C TYR A 230 2.80 -6.46 -6.88
N LYS A 231 1.89 -5.89 -7.62
CA LYS A 231 1.72 -6.16 -9.04
C LYS A 231 2.36 -5.02 -9.82
N ASP A 232 3.39 -5.32 -10.61
CA ASP A 232 4.08 -4.34 -11.42
C ASP A 232 3.35 -4.04 -12.74
N LEU A 233 3.85 -3.06 -13.50
CA LEU A 233 3.27 -2.64 -14.79
C LEU A 233 3.31 -3.73 -15.87
N ASN A 234 4.15 -4.75 -15.70
CA ASN A 234 4.24 -5.92 -16.59
C ASN A 234 3.34 -7.07 -16.13
N ASN A 235 2.49 -6.84 -15.13
CA ASN A 235 1.63 -7.83 -14.46
C ASN A 235 2.40 -8.91 -13.69
N ASN A 236 3.67 -8.70 -13.35
CA ASN A 236 4.39 -9.59 -12.45
C ASN A 236 3.88 -9.39 -11.00
N ILE A 237 3.72 -10.51 -10.30
CA ILE A 237 3.28 -10.50 -8.90
C ILE A 237 4.49 -10.75 -8.00
N TRP A 238 4.96 -9.70 -7.37
CA TRP A 238 6.07 -9.73 -6.43
C TRP A 238 5.56 -9.98 -5.02
N VAL A 239 6.22 -10.89 -4.30
CA VAL A 239 5.87 -11.26 -2.94
C VAL A 239 7.11 -11.11 -2.05
N GLY A 240 7.10 -10.10 -1.20
CA GLY A 240 8.14 -9.85 -0.20
C GLY A 240 7.78 -10.55 1.10
N THR A 241 8.71 -11.36 1.62
CA THR A 241 8.55 -12.08 2.88
C THR A 241 9.67 -11.73 3.87
N ASN A 242 9.54 -12.19 5.11
CA ASN A 242 10.61 -12.06 6.12
C ASN A 242 11.87 -12.88 5.80
N LYS A 243 11.86 -13.71 4.74
CA LYS A 243 12.97 -14.59 4.33
C LYS A 243 13.52 -14.32 2.94
N GLY A 244 12.94 -13.35 2.21
CA GLY A 244 13.38 -12.98 0.88
C GLY A 244 12.25 -12.55 -0.03
N LEU A 245 12.60 -12.22 -1.26
CA LEU A 245 11.69 -11.79 -2.32
C LEU A 245 11.37 -12.98 -3.23
N ALA A 246 10.14 -13.05 -3.71
CA ALA A 246 9.74 -14.01 -4.73
C ALA A 246 8.90 -13.37 -5.83
N LEU A 247 8.99 -13.93 -7.02
CA LEU A 247 8.09 -13.68 -8.13
C LEU A 247 7.12 -14.86 -8.23
N PHE A 248 5.84 -14.60 -8.11
CA PHE A 248 4.79 -15.60 -8.26
C PHE A 248 4.43 -15.76 -9.74
N ASN A 249 4.39 -17.01 -10.21
CA ASN A 249 3.92 -17.37 -11.54
C ASN A 249 2.47 -17.88 -11.45
N PRO A 250 1.48 -17.13 -11.98
CA PRO A 250 0.07 -17.53 -11.90
C PRO A 250 -0.31 -18.75 -12.74
N GLU A 251 0.49 -19.11 -13.77
CA GLU A 251 0.20 -20.24 -14.66
C GLU A 251 0.64 -21.56 -14.05
N SER A 252 1.85 -21.58 -13.49
CA SER A 252 2.43 -22.77 -12.84
C SER A 252 2.16 -22.81 -11.33
N GLU A 253 1.60 -21.73 -10.78
CA GLU A 253 1.28 -21.56 -9.36
C GLU A 253 2.48 -21.83 -8.42
N ASN A 254 3.65 -21.38 -8.83
CA ASN A 254 4.90 -21.53 -8.07
C ASN A 254 5.65 -20.20 -7.95
N PHE A 255 6.78 -20.23 -7.26
CA PHE A 255 7.57 -19.04 -6.96
C PHE A 255 8.99 -19.17 -7.51
N ILE A 256 9.53 -18.07 -8.03
CA ILE A 256 10.94 -17.87 -8.28
C ILE A 256 11.49 -17.06 -7.11
N GLN A 257 12.38 -17.64 -6.32
CA GLN A 257 12.97 -16.99 -5.14
C GLN A 257 14.20 -16.16 -5.52
N PHE A 258 14.33 -14.98 -4.90
CA PHE A 258 15.50 -14.10 -4.98
C PHE A 258 16.06 -13.94 -3.56
N ASN A 259 17.20 -14.57 -3.31
CA ASN A 259 17.90 -14.58 -2.02
C ASN A 259 19.15 -13.70 -2.07
#